data_9f37e87474e761db1e9700b4080aec6e
#
_entry.id   9f37e87474e761db1e9700b4080aec6e
#
_cell.length_a   1.000
_cell.length_b   1.000
_cell.length_c   1.000
_cell.angle_alpha   90.00
_cell.angle_beta   90.00
_cell.angle_gamma   90.00
#
_symmetry.space_group_name_H-M   'P 1'
#
loop_
_entity.id
_entity.type
_entity.pdbx_description
1 polymer ?
#
loop_
_entity_poly.entity_id
_entity_poly.type
_entity_poly.pdbx_seq_one_letter_code
_entity_poly.pdbx_strand_id
1 'polypeptide(L)'
;MEPILNIENLTKTYGAVPNQTKALNGITFQVMPGEFLGIMGSSGSGKTTLLNCIAAVVKPAGGSIVMEDRNLRSLDGRALAEYRGKTVGYLFQNFELLDNLTGRENILLPASLHKVTEKAGSLRLKQLAEYLEITDVLDKFPGQMSGGQRQRVAAARAMILHPKLILADEPTGALDSKNAKNLMEKLSSLNQEEQATILMATHDSGAASFCKRILFIQDGVIFHEIRRGDESRQDFYQRILKVMAQLGGGRCNVR
;
A
#
# COMPACT_ATOMS: atom_id res chain seq x y z
N MET A 1 -19.28 6.32 11.69
CA MET A 1 -18.47 6.66 10.50
C MET A 1 -18.60 5.52 9.51
N GLU A 2 -18.82 5.83 8.24
CA GLU A 2 -18.87 4.81 7.18
C GLU A 2 -17.45 4.45 6.72
N PRO A 3 -17.21 3.19 6.33
CA PRO A 3 -15.90 2.76 5.84
C PRO A 3 -15.59 3.43 4.50
N ILE A 4 -14.32 3.84 4.30
CA ILE A 4 -13.86 4.37 3.01
C ILE A 4 -13.70 3.26 1.97
N LEU A 5 -13.34 2.06 2.41
CA LEU A 5 -13.19 0.87 1.58
C LEU A 5 -13.95 -0.29 2.24
N ASN A 6 -14.83 -0.93 1.48
CA ASN A 6 -15.52 -2.16 1.89
C ASN A 6 -15.22 -3.28 0.88
N ILE A 7 -14.73 -4.41 1.38
CA ILE A 7 -14.41 -5.60 0.60
C ILE A 7 -15.26 -6.76 1.12
N GLU A 8 -15.99 -7.41 0.22
CA GLU A 8 -16.87 -8.49 0.56
C GLU A 8 -16.61 -9.72 -0.32
N ASN A 9 -16.30 -10.83 0.32
CA ASN A 9 -16.12 -12.15 -0.27
C ASN A 9 -15.23 -12.13 -1.54
N LEU A 10 -14.13 -11.36 -1.48
CA LEU A 10 -13.26 -11.15 -2.63
C LEU A 10 -12.49 -12.41 -2.98
N THR A 11 -12.56 -12.82 -4.24
CA THR A 11 -11.86 -14.00 -4.76
C THR A 11 -11.03 -13.65 -5.99
N LYS A 12 -9.88 -14.32 -6.12
CA LYS A 12 -9.02 -14.24 -7.31
C LYS A 12 -8.32 -15.56 -7.56
N THR A 13 -8.41 -16.02 -8.80
CA THR A 13 -7.73 -17.23 -9.27
C THR A 13 -6.86 -16.88 -10.46
N TYR A 14 -5.67 -17.45 -10.54
CA TYR A 14 -4.75 -17.37 -11.67
C TYR A 14 -4.58 -18.75 -12.31
N GLY A 15 -4.18 -18.77 -13.58
CA GLY A 15 -3.99 -20.00 -14.34
C GLY A 15 -5.29 -20.57 -14.93
N ALA A 16 -5.14 -21.62 -15.73
CA ALA A 16 -6.24 -22.38 -16.34
C ALA A 16 -6.32 -23.79 -15.72
N VAL A 17 -7.50 -24.40 -15.78
CA VAL A 17 -7.68 -25.80 -15.35
C VAL A 17 -6.75 -26.74 -16.14
N PRO A 18 -6.02 -27.68 -15.48
CA PRO A 18 -6.12 -28.05 -14.06
C PRO A 18 -5.22 -27.26 -13.10
N ASN A 19 -4.33 -26.38 -13.59
CA ASN A 19 -3.30 -25.70 -12.80
C ASN A 19 -3.76 -24.32 -12.30
N GLN A 20 -4.87 -24.27 -11.58
CA GLN A 20 -5.38 -23.03 -10.99
C GLN A 20 -4.81 -22.80 -9.59
N THR A 21 -4.40 -21.55 -9.34
CA THR A 21 -4.00 -21.08 -7.99
C THR A 21 -5.00 -20.05 -7.50
N LYS A 22 -5.68 -20.33 -6.38
CA LYS A 22 -6.53 -19.36 -5.70
C LYS A 22 -5.66 -18.42 -4.88
N ALA A 23 -5.44 -17.22 -5.38
CA ALA A 23 -4.66 -16.20 -4.67
C ALA A 23 -5.48 -15.47 -3.59
N LEU A 24 -6.80 -15.30 -3.80
CA LEU A 24 -7.73 -14.78 -2.81
C LEU A 24 -8.94 -15.72 -2.73
N ASN A 25 -9.39 -16.02 -1.51
CA ASN A 25 -10.41 -17.03 -1.25
C ASN A 25 -11.44 -16.52 -0.22
N GLY A 26 -12.25 -15.51 -0.62
CA GLY A 26 -13.31 -14.99 0.22
C GLY A 26 -12.85 -13.93 1.23
N ILE A 27 -11.93 -13.06 0.84
CA ILE A 27 -11.46 -11.94 1.68
C ILE A 27 -12.60 -10.96 1.95
N THR A 28 -12.84 -10.67 3.24
CA THR A 28 -13.86 -9.70 3.69
C THR A 28 -13.28 -8.84 4.81
N PHE A 29 -13.24 -7.52 4.62
CA PHE A 29 -12.89 -6.53 5.64
C PHE A 29 -13.26 -5.13 5.19
N GLN A 30 -13.19 -4.18 6.13
CA GLN A 30 -13.43 -2.76 5.90
C GLN A 30 -12.23 -1.95 6.34
N VAL A 31 -12.04 -0.77 5.73
CA VAL A 31 -11.04 0.23 6.12
C VAL A 31 -11.75 1.53 6.45
N MET A 32 -11.44 2.10 7.60
CA MET A 32 -12.04 3.37 8.03
C MET A 32 -11.21 4.56 7.52
N PRO A 33 -11.82 5.74 7.28
CA PRO A 33 -11.06 6.95 6.98
C PRO A 33 -10.00 7.22 8.06
N GLY A 34 -8.77 7.58 7.64
CA GLY A 34 -7.65 7.84 8.55
C GLY A 34 -7.10 6.59 9.24
N GLU A 35 -7.44 5.39 8.79
CA GLU A 35 -6.87 4.16 9.33
C GLU A 35 -5.52 3.86 8.69
N PHE A 36 -4.56 3.40 9.52
CA PHE A 36 -3.33 2.77 9.04
C PHE A 36 -3.45 1.25 9.27
N LEU A 37 -3.87 0.54 8.23
CA LEU A 37 -4.11 -0.90 8.25
C LEU A 37 -2.92 -1.65 7.64
N GLY A 38 -2.39 -2.64 8.36
CA GLY A 38 -1.39 -3.58 7.86
C GLY A 38 -2.02 -4.88 7.40
N ILE A 39 -1.51 -5.44 6.31
CA ILE A 39 -1.82 -6.80 5.84
C ILE A 39 -0.53 -7.60 5.90
N MET A 40 -0.47 -8.58 6.79
CA MET A 40 0.70 -9.42 6.98
C MET A 40 0.47 -10.85 6.52
N GLY A 41 1.53 -11.50 6.08
CA GLY A 41 1.51 -12.89 5.66
C GLY A 41 2.80 -13.28 4.94
N SER A 42 3.05 -14.57 4.77
CA SER A 42 4.20 -15.09 4.03
C SER A 42 4.18 -14.67 2.55
N SER A 43 5.31 -14.84 1.87
CA SER A 43 5.34 -14.70 0.40
C SER A 43 4.32 -15.65 -0.23
N GLY A 44 3.58 -15.16 -1.25
CA GLY A 44 2.54 -15.94 -1.92
C GLY A 44 1.19 -16.03 -1.19
N SER A 45 1.01 -15.42 -0.01
CA SER A 45 -0.26 -15.46 0.74
C SER A 45 -1.41 -14.66 0.10
N GLY A 46 -1.16 -13.88 -0.96
CA GLY A 46 -2.17 -13.09 -1.68
C GLY A 46 -2.15 -11.60 -1.43
N LYS A 47 -1.22 -11.04 -0.62
CA LYS A 47 -1.15 -9.61 -0.25
C LYS A 47 -1.10 -8.68 -1.46
N THR A 48 -0.10 -8.84 -2.33
CA THR A 48 0.04 -8.05 -3.57
C THR A 48 -1.16 -8.20 -4.49
N THR A 49 -1.73 -9.42 -4.61
CA THR A 49 -2.95 -9.65 -5.39
C THR A 49 -4.13 -8.86 -4.84
N LEU A 50 -4.27 -8.80 -3.51
CA LEU A 50 -5.31 -8.01 -2.84
C LEU A 50 -5.14 -6.52 -3.13
N LEU A 51 -3.93 -5.96 -2.95
CA LEU A 51 -3.66 -4.56 -3.26
C LEU A 51 -3.94 -4.25 -4.73
N ASN A 52 -3.53 -5.12 -5.64
CA ASN A 52 -3.77 -4.97 -7.09
C ASN A 52 -5.26 -5.02 -7.46
N CYS A 53 -6.06 -5.82 -6.75
CA CYS A 53 -7.52 -5.82 -6.92
C CYS A 53 -8.12 -4.50 -6.42
N ILE A 54 -7.69 -4.00 -5.25
CA ILE A 54 -8.14 -2.72 -4.69
C ILE A 54 -7.73 -1.55 -5.60
N ALA A 55 -6.52 -1.58 -6.16
CA ALA A 55 -6.05 -0.58 -7.13
C ALA A 55 -6.73 -0.69 -8.49
N ALA A 56 -7.63 -1.65 -8.69
CA ALA A 56 -8.25 -1.96 -9.98
C ALA A 56 -7.24 -2.22 -11.12
N VAL A 57 -6.03 -2.69 -10.80
CA VAL A 57 -5.02 -3.18 -11.75
C VAL A 57 -5.36 -4.60 -12.19
N VAL A 58 -5.86 -5.41 -11.25
CA VAL A 58 -6.27 -6.79 -11.48
C VAL A 58 -7.77 -6.92 -11.19
N LYS A 59 -8.53 -7.47 -12.14
CA LYS A 59 -9.96 -7.73 -11.94
C LYS A 59 -10.14 -8.96 -11.04
N PRO A 60 -10.92 -8.86 -9.94
CA PRO A 60 -11.26 -10.02 -9.12
C PRO A 60 -12.13 -11.03 -9.87
N ALA A 61 -12.08 -12.29 -9.46
CA ALA A 61 -12.93 -13.36 -10.01
C ALA A 61 -14.36 -13.29 -9.42
N GLY A 62 -14.49 -12.95 -8.14
CA GLY A 62 -15.76 -12.80 -7.45
C GLY A 62 -15.68 -11.83 -6.28
N GLY A 63 -16.81 -11.58 -5.64
CA GLY A 63 -16.95 -10.64 -4.54
C GLY A 63 -17.10 -9.18 -5.02
N SER A 64 -17.04 -8.24 -4.08
CA SER A 64 -17.17 -6.81 -4.35
C SER A 64 -16.08 -6.00 -3.67
N ILE A 65 -15.72 -4.87 -4.28
CA ILE A 65 -14.88 -3.80 -3.73
C ILE A 65 -15.65 -2.50 -3.90
N VAL A 66 -16.02 -1.89 -2.80
CA VAL A 66 -16.71 -0.59 -2.77
C VAL A 66 -15.77 0.43 -2.15
N MET A 67 -15.49 1.49 -2.87
CA MET A 67 -14.68 2.63 -2.44
C MET A 67 -15.55 3.88 -2.49
N GLU A 68 -15.80 4.52 -1.32
CA GLU A 68 -16.69 5.69 -1.22
C GLU A 68 -18.01 5.50 -2.00
N ASP A 69 -18.78 4.49 -1.66
CA ASP A 69 -20.07 4.14 -2.27
C ASP A 69 -20.01 3.72 -3.75
N ARG A 70 -18.82 3.66 -4.36
CA ARG A 70 -18.63 3.22 -5.74
C ARG A 70 -18.12 1.78 -5.80
N ASN A 71 -18.91 0.89 -6.37
CA ASN A 71 -18.47 -0.48 -6.64
C ASN A 71 -17.52 -0.48 -7.85
N LEU A 72 -16.27 -0.93 -7.66
CA LEU A 72 -15.26 -0.93 -8.72
C LEU A 72 -15.65 -1.82 -9.92
N ARG A 73 -16.51 -2.81 -9.72
CA ARG A 73 -16.99 -3.68 -10.82
C ARG A 73 -17.92 -2.96 -11.80
N SER A 74 -18.57 -1.89 -11.37
CA SER A 74 -19.50 -1.10 -12.20
C SER A 74 -18.80 0.03 -12.95
N LEU A 75 -17.51 0.28 -12.69
CA LEU A 75 -16.76 1.34 -13.34
C LEU A 75 -16.32 0.90 -14.75
N ASP A 76 -16.46 1.77 -15.72
CA ASP A 76 -15.93 1.62 -17.07
C ASP A 76 -14.42 1.94 -17.13
N GLY A 77 -13.82 1.80 -18.32
CA GLY A 77 -12.38 2.01 -18.50
C GLY A 77 -11.92 3.42 -18.12
N ARG A 78 -12.71 4.46 -18.40
CA ARG A 78 -12.40 5.85 -18.08
C ARG A 78 -12.52 6.10 -16.56
N ALA A 79 -13.61 5.64 -15.96
CA ALA A 79 -13.83 5.78 -14.52
C ALA A 79 -12.78 4.99 -13.70
N LEU A 80 -12.36 3.80 -14.16
CA LEU A 80 -11.27 3.04 -13.56
C LEU A 80 -9.93 3.77 -13.69
N ALA A 81 -9.65 4.42 -14.82
CA ALA A 81 -8.43 5.21 -14.98
C ALA A 81 -8.42 6.43 -14.04
N GLU A 82 -9.56 7.10 -13.89
CA GLU A 82 -9.71 8.20 -12.94
C GLU A 82 -9.57 7.73 -11.48
N TYR A 83 -10.19 6.61 -11.14
CA TYR A 83 -10.04 5.97 -9.83
C TYR A 83 -8.57 5.69 -9.50
N ARG A 84 -7.85 4.99 -10.39
CA ARG A 84 -6.41 4.70 -10.20
C ARG A 84 -5.54 5.94 -10.08
N GLY A 85 -5.89 7.00 -10.80
CA GLY A 85 -5.06 8.19 -10.85
C GLY A 85 -5.31 9.17 -9.71
N LYS A 86 -6.56 9.33 -9.26
CA LYS A 86 -6.93 10.35 -8.28
C LYS A 86 -7.30 9.81 -6.90
N THR A 87 -7.95 8.64 -6.86
CA THR A 87 -8.47 8.10 -5.60
C THR A 87 -7.42 7.27 -4.87
N VAL A 88 -6.56 6.58 -5.62
CA VAL A 88 -5.55 5.67 -5.07
C VAL A 88 -4.14 6.16 -5.39
N GLY A 89 -3.30 6.27 -4.36
CA GLY A 89 -1.85 6.39 -4.51
C GLY A 89 -1.22 5.01 -4.31
N TYR A 90 -0.37 4.56 -5.21
CA TYR A 90 0.26 3.24 -5.09
C TYR A 90 1.77 3.38 -4.91
N LEU A 91 2.29 2.84 -3.80
CA LEU A 91 3.71 2.74 -3.47
C LEU A 91 4.17 1.29 -3.65
N PHE A 92 4.94 1.05 -4.70
CA PHE A 92 5.43 -0.27 -5.09
C PHE A 92 6.70 -0.67 -4.35
N GLN A 93 6.94 -1.96 -4.22
CA GLN A 93 8.15 -2.52 -3.62
C GLN A 93 9.42 -2.12 -4.38
N ASN A 94 9.38 -2.15 -5.72
CA ASN A 94 10.52 -1.87 -6.61
C ASN A 94 10.52 -0.43 -7.14
N PHE A 95 9.89 0.51 -6.40
CA PHE A 95 9.80 1.95 -6.74
C PHE A 95 8.96 2.24 -7.99
N GLU A 96 9.12 1.48 -9.07
CA GLU A 96 8.46 1.64 -10.38
C GLU A 96 8.58 3.09 -10.90
N LEU A 97 9.77 3.69 -10.76
CA LEU A 97 10.10 4.98 -11.35
C LEU A 97 10.45 4.78 -12.83
N LEU A 98 10.12 5.77 -13.64
CA LEU A 98 10.52 5.80 -15.04
C LEU A 98 11.96 6.31 -15.14
N ASP A 99 12.87 5.46 -15.64
CA ASP A 99 14.31 5.72 -15.66
C ASP A 99 14.72 6.89 -16.56
N ASN A 100 13.90 7.22 -17.56
CA ASN A 100 14.08 8.33 -18.48
C ASN A 100 13.49 9.67 -18.01
N LEU A 101 12.92 9.70 -16.81
CA LEU A 101 12.39 10.89 -16.16
C LEU A 101 13.17 11.17 -14.88
N THR A 102 13.38 12.45 -14.59
CA THR A 102 13.94 12.93 -13.32
C THR A 102 13.01 12.64 -12.15
N GLY A 103 13.47 12.80 -10.91
CA GLY A 103 12.62 12.68 -9.72
C GLY A 103 11.43 13.63 -9.78
N ARG A 104 11.65 14.87 -10.18
CA ARG A 104 10.59 15.88 -10.38
C ARG A 104 9.53 15.41 -11.36
N GLU A 105 9.96 14.97 -12.54
CA GLU A 105 9.06 14.52 -13.60
C GLU A 105 8.29 13.26 -13.21
N ASN A 106 8.95 12.31 -12.55
CA ASN A 106 8.27 11.12 -11.99
C ASN A 106 7.16 11.51 -11.02
N ILE A 107 7.43 12.47 -10.11
CA ILE A 107 6.44 12.90 -9.11
C ILE A 107 5.29 13.66 -9.77
N LEU A 108 5.57 14.53 -10.74
CA LEU A 108 4.56 15.36 -11.41
C LEU A 108 3.76 14.60 -12.48
N LEU A 109 4.20 13.43 -12.92
CA LEU A 109 3.56 12.68 -13.99
C LEU A 109 2.04 12.44 -13.74
N PRO A 110 1.59 11.97 -12.56
CA PRO A 110 0.16 11.83 -12.29
C PRO A 110 -0.58 13.18 -12.36
N ALA A 111 0.01 14.25 -11.85
CA ALA A 111 -0.58 15.58 -11.89
C ALA A 111 -0.79 16.08 -13.34
N SER A 112 0.19 15.84 -14.21
CA SER A 112 0.11 16.19 -15.63
C SER A 112 -0.97 15.40 -16.36
N LEU A 113 -1.07 14.08 -16.12
CA LEU A 113 -2.08 13.22 -16.71
C LEU A 113 -3.51 13.61 -16.30
N HIS A 114 -3.68 14.13 -15.09
CA HIS A 114 -4.98 14.56 -14.55
C HIS A 114 -5.24 16.07 -14.69
N LYS A 115 -4.45 16.77 -15.52
CA LYS A 115 -4.62 18.20 -15.88
C LYS A 115 -4.62 19.12 -14.66
N VAL A 116 -3.84 18.80 -13.64
CA VAL A 116 -3.55 19.72 -12.54
C VAL A 116 -2.72 20.87 -13.09
N THR A 117 -3.05 22.10 -12.69
CA THR A 117 -2.30 23.27 -13.15
C THR A 117 -0.86 23.20 -12.69
N GLU A 118 0.08 23.70 -13.50
CA GLU A 118 1.51 23.71 -13.19
C GLU A 118 1.80 24.36 -11.84
N LYS A 119 1.12 25.47 -11.53
CA LYS A 119 1.26 26.18 -10.26
C LYS A 119 0.87 25.29 -9.07
N ALA A 120 -0.26 24.59 -9.14
CA ALA A 120 -0.73 23.71 -8.06
C ALA A 120 0.18 22.48 -7.92
N GLY A 121 0.58 21.86 -9.04
CA GLY A 121 1.50 20.72 -9.04
C GLY A 121 2.86 21.07 -8.46
N SER A 122 3.44 22.21 -8.86
CA SER A 122 4.74 22.67 -8.35
C SER A 122 4.69 23.02 -6.87
N LEU A 123 3.61 23.63 -6.37
CA LEU A 123 3.42 23.90 -4.95
C LEU A 123 3.38 22.61 -4.13
N ARG A 124 2.58 21.64 -4.57
CA ARG A 124 2.48 20.35 -3.87
C ARG A 124 3.79 19.56 -3.95
N LEU A 125 4.46 19.56 -5.09
CA LEU A 125 5.79 18.97 -5.23
C LEU A 125 6.76 19.53 -4.19
N LYS A 126 6.82 20.85 -4.03
CA LYS A 126 7.71 21.49 -3.04
C LYS A 126 7.40 20.99 -1.63
N GLN A 127 6.15 20.99 -1.22
CA GLN A 127 5.73 20.49 0.10
C GLN A 127 6.14 19.03 0.33
N LEU A 128 5.89 18.16 -0.65
CA LEU A 128 6.26 16.74 -0.55
C LEU A 128 7.77 16.53 -0.57
N ALA A 129 8.50 17.31 -1.35
CA ALA A 129 9.96 17.22 -1.43
C ALA A 129 10.63 17.61 -0.10
N GLU A 130 10.14 18.65 0.55
CA GLU A 130 10.59 19.07 1.89
C GLU A 130 10.21 18.01 2.93
N TYR A 131 8.96 17.55 2.93
CA TYR A 131 8.45 16.55 3.88
C TYR A 131 9.20 15.21 3.79
N LEU A 132 9.45 14.72 2.57
CA LEU A 132 10.13 13.44 2.32
C LEU A 132 11.66 13.56 2.20
N GLU A 133 12.22 14.77 2.40
CA GLU A 133 13.68 15.01 2.35
C GLU A 133 14.31 14.55 1.03
N ILE A 134 13.72 14.98 -0.10
CA ILE A 134 14.16 14.62 -1.46
C ILE A 134 14.44 15.83 -2.36
N THR A 135 14.52 17.02 -1.79
CA THR A 135 14.74 18.26 -2.56
C THR A 135 16.03 18.21 -3.39
N ASP A 136 17.08 17.57 -2.86
CA ASP A 136 18.42 17.44 -3.47
C ASP A 136 18.47 16.42 -4.63
N VAL A 137 17.41 15.65 -4.83
CA VAL A 137 17.34 14.60 -5.86
C VAL A 137 16.27 14.84 -6.92
N LEU A 138 15.53 15.95 -6.84
CA LEU A 138 14.45 16.24 -7.78
C LEU A 138 14.91 16.28 -9.23
N ASP A 139 16.12 16.77 -9.49
CA ASP A 139 16.66 16.91 -10.84
C ASP A 139 17.60 15.74 -11.24
N LYS A 140 17.67 14.68 -10.41
CA LYS A 140 18.42 13.46 -10.71
C LYS A 140 17.52 12.42 -11.38
N PHE A 141 18.11 11.56 -12.19
CA PHE A 141 17.46 10.35 -12.72
C PHE A 141 17.49 9.20 -11.69
N PRO A 142 16.56 8.23 -11.74
CA PRO A 142 16.52 7.12 -10.79
C PRO A 142 17.84 6.37 -10.62
N GLY A 143 18.61 6.17 -11.71
CA GLY A 143 19.93 5.54 -11.67
C GLY A 143 20.98 6.30 -10.85
N GLN A 144 20.76 7.58 -10.54
CA GLN A 144 21.66 8.45 -9.77
C GLN A 144 21.22 8.55 -8.29
N MET A 145 20.15 7.85 -7.90
CA MET A 145 19.57 7.89 -6.56
C MET A 145 19.88 6.62 -5.78
N SER A 146 20.04 6.73 -4.47
CA SER A 146 20.04 5.57 -3.57
C SER A 146 18.66 4.89 -3.53
N GLY A 147 18.59 3.64 -3.06
CA GLY A 147 17.31 2.94 -2.88
C GLY A 147 16.31 3.71 -2.02
N GLY A 148 16.78 4.27 -0.91
CA GLY A 148 15.94 5.10 -0.04
C GLY A 148 15.45 6.39 -0.70
N GLN A 149 16.28 7.04 -1.51
CA GLN A 149 15.87 8.22 -2.28
C GLN A 149 14.82 7.87 -3.33
N ARG A 150 15.02 6.77 -4.09
CA ARG A 150 14.03 6.27 -5.06
C ARG A 150 12.68 5.97 -4.40
N GLN A 151 12.70 5.34 -3.24
CA GLN A 151 11.45 5.00 -2.53
C GLN A 151 10.72 6.25 -2.03
N ARG A 152 11.44 7.26 -1.53
CA ARG A 152 10.83 8.54 -1.13
C ARG A 152 10.29 9.32 -2.33
N VAL A 153 10.96 9.29 -3.47
CA VAL A 153 10.43 9.84 -4.74
C VAL A 153 9.16 9.10 -5.17
N ALA A 154 9.15 7.77 -5.10
CA ALA A 154 7.96 6.97 -5.39
C ALA A 154 6.80 7.27 -4.42
N ALA A 155 7.10 7.49 -3.13
CA ALA A 155 6.11 7.92 -2.14
C ALA A 155 5.55 9.32 -2.48
N ALA A 156 6.40 10.29 -2.84
CA ALA A 156 5.94 11.61 -3.29
C ALA A 156 5.02 11.51 -4.52
N ARG A 157 5.37 10.67 -5.51
CA ARG A 157 4.54 10.40 -6.68
C ARG A 157 3.17 9.83 -6.30
N ALA A 158 3.12 8.88 -5.37
CA ALA A 158 1.88 8.30 -4.89
C ALA A 158 0.98 9.33 -4.17
N MET A 159 1.56 10.37 -3.57
CA MET A 159 0.87 11.38 -2.74
C MET A 159 0.54 12.69 -3.48
N ILE A 160 1.03 12.90 -4.71
CA ILE A 160 0.95 14.20 -5.40
C ILE A 160 -0.48 14.69 -5.63
N LEU A 161 -1.42 13.77 -5.83
CA LEU A 161 -2.83 14.07 -6.10
C LEU A 161 -3.74 14.02 -4.85
N HIS A 162 -3.17 14.00 -3.65
CA HIS A 162 -3.93 13.84 -2.40
C HIS A 162 -4.90 12.65 -2.43
N PRO A 163 -4.39 11.42 -2.68
CA PRO A 163 -5.25 10.25 -2.80
C PRO A 163 -6.02 10.01 -1.50
N LYS A 164 -7.21 9.45 -1.60
CA LYS A 164 -8.03 9.07 -0.45
C LYS A 164 -7.54 7.79 0.22
N LEU A 165 -6.85 6.94 -0.54
CA LEU A 165 -6.24 5.71 -0.06
C LEU A 165 -4.84 5.55 -0.63
N ILE A 166 -3.86 5.36 0.25
CA ILE A 166 -2.49 4.99 -0.12
C ILE A 166 -2.35 3.48 0.04
N LEU A 167 -2.03 2.80 -1.05
CA LEU A 167 -1.66 1.38 -1.05
C LEU A 167 -0.14 1.28 -1.05
N ALA A 168 0.43 0.57 -0.09
CA ALA A 168 1.87 0.37 0.02
C ALA A 168 2.19 -1.14 0.00
N ASP A 169 2.79 -1.61 -1.09
CA ASP A 169 3.16 -3.02 -1.26
C ASP A 169 4.63 -3.21 -0.93
N GLU A 170 4.91 -3.82 0.24
CA GLU A 170 6.25 -4.06 0.78
C GLU A 170 7.16 -2.81 0.71
N PRO A 171 6.72 -1.64 1.22
CA PRO A 171 7.37 -0.36 0.96
C PRO A 171 8.80 -0.26 1.50
N THR A 172 9.18 -1.17 2.40
CA THR A 172 10.52 -1.23 3.02
C THR A 172 11.39 -2.36 2.47
N GLY A 173 10.86 -3.23 1.61
CA GLY A 173 11.50 -4.47 1.19
C GLY A 173 12.82 -4.31 0.43
N ALA A 174 13.05 -3.16 -0.21
CA ALA A 174 14.28 -2.85 -0.94
C ALA A 174 15.19 -1.84 -0.20
N LEU A 175 14.93 -1.58 1.09
CA LEU A 175 15.62 -0.56 1.88
C LEU A 175 16.47 -1.18 3.00
N ASP A 176 17.57 -0.49 3.34
CA ASP A 176 18.26 -0.75 4.59
C ASP A 176 17.41 -0.31 5.80
N SER A 177 17.76 -0.79 6.99
CA SER A 177 16.97 -0.55 8.21
C SER A 177 16.78 0.94 8.57
N LYS A 178 17.76 1.80 8.26
CA LYS A 178 17.68 3.24 8.53
C LYS A 178 16.67 3.92 7.59
N ASN A 179 16.76 3.64 6.30
CA ASN A 179 15.85 4.19 5.30
C ASN A 179 14.42 3.63 5.47
N ALA A 180 14.30 2.33 5.81
CA ALA A 180 13.02 1.69 6.12
C ALA A 180 12.32 2.39 7.30
N LYS A 181 13.05 2.61 8.41
CA LYS A 181 12.52 3.31 9.58
C LYS A 181 12.10 4.74 9.25
N ASN A 182 12.93 5.51 8.55
CA ASN A 182 12.61 6.88 8.14
C ASN A 182 11.33 6.93 7.29
N LEU A 183 11.20 6.06 6.28
CA LEU A 183 9.99 6.00 5.46
C LEU A 183 8.74 5.69 6.30
N MET A 184 8.82 4.71 7.20
CA MET A 184 7.69 4.33 8.05
C MET A 184 7.29 5.45 9.02
N GLU A 185 8.26 6.20 9.56
CA GLU A 185 8.01 7.39 10.37
C GLU A 185 7.27 8.46 9.57
N LYS A 186 7.70 8.74 8.32
CA LYS A 186 7.00 9.68 7.44
C LYS A 186 5.57 9.23 7.11
N LEU A 187 5.35 7.96 6.78
CA LEU A 187 4.00 7.42 6.54
C LEU A 187 3.12 7.49 7.80
N SER A 188 3.69 7.23 8.97
CA SER A 188 2.99 7.33 10.25
C SER A 188 2.59 8.78 10.58
N SER A 189 3.50 9.75 10.39
CA SER A 189 3.20 11.17 10.58
C SER A 189 2.10 11.64 9.61
N LEU A 190 2.17 11.24 8.34
CA LEU A 190 1.13 11.55 7.35
C LEU A 190 -0.26 11.02 7.78
N ASN A 191 -0.30 9.79 8.32
CA ASN A 191 -1.53 9.21 8.85
C ASN A 191 -2.06 9.98 10.06
N GLN A 192 -1.18 10.41 10.97
CA GLN A 192 -1.57 11.08 12.21
C GLN A 192 -1.96 12.55 11.99
N GLU A 193 -1.20 13.27 11.18
CA GLU A 193 -1.33 14.72 10.98
C GLU A 193 -2.33 15.07 9.88
N GLU A 194 -2.27 14.37 8.74
CA GLU A 194 -3.14 14.62 7.58
C GLU A 194 -4.35 13.65 7.51
N GLN A 195 -4.49 12.72 8.49
CA GLN A 195 -5.53 11.69 8.51
C GLN A 195 -5.56 10.84 7.23
N ALA A 196 -4.38 10.66 6.60
CA ALA A 196 -4.27 9.83 5.40
C ALA A 196 -4.65 8.38 5.69
N THR A 197 -5.49 7.78 4.85
CA THR A 197 -5.81 6.36 4.96
C THR A 197 -4.73 5.55 4.26
N ILE A 198 -4.13 4.59 4.95
CA ILE A 198 -3.01 3.78 4.44
C ILE A 198 -3.32 2.30 4.61
N LEU A 199 -3.22 1.54 3.53
CA LEU A 199 -3.28 0.09 3.52
C LEU A 199 -1.92 -0.46 3.08
N MET A 200 -1.20 -1.11 3.97
CA MET A 200 0.15 -1.58 3.73
C MET A 200 0.22 -3.11 3.77
N ALA A 201 0.71 -3.72 2.70
CA ALA A 201 1.10 -5.12 2.69
C ALA A 201 2.57 -5.25 3.08
N THR A 202 2.89 -6.12 4.03
CA THR A 202 4.26 -6.39 4.42
C THR A 202 4.41 -7.75 5.10
N HIS A 203 5.62 -8.31 5.06
CA HIS A 203 6.04 -9.44 5.90
C HIS A 203 6.98 -8.99 7.04
N ASP A 204 7.37 -7.71 7.05
CA ASP A 204 8.24 -7.13 8.08
C ASP A 204 7.41 -6.68 9.30
N SER A 205 7.64 -7.35 10.44
CA SER A 205 6.99 -7.02 11.70
C SER A 205 7.36 -5.62 12.23
N GLY A 206 8.56 -5.13 11.90
CA GLY A 206 9.00 -3.78 12.26
C GLY A 206 8.16 -2.71 11.55
N ALA A 207 7.97 -2.85 10.23
CA ALA A 207 7.09 -1.97 9.45
C ALA A 207 5.63 -2.10 9.91
N ALA A 208 5.14 -3.32 10.14
CA ALA A 208 3.77 -3.57 10.59
C ALA A 208 3.46 -2.94 11.95
N SER A 209 4.48 -2.78 12.84
CA SER A 209 4.29 -2.16 14.15
C SER A 209 3.83 -0.69 14.12
N PHE A 210 3.98 -0.01 12.97
CA PHE A 210 3.47 1.35 12.78
C PHE A 210 1.97 1.39 12.54
N CYS A 211 1.35 0.27 12.11
CA CYS A 211 -0.08 0.20 11.86
C CYS A 211 -0.91 0.27 13.16
N LYS A 212 -2.16 0.71 13.03
CA LYS A 212 -3.15 0.70 14.12
C LYS A 212 -3.86 -0.65 14.23
N ARG A 213 -3.96 -1.37 13.11
CA ARG A 213 -4.61 -2.68 12.99
C ARG A 213 -3.87 -3.52 11.96
N ILE A 214 -3.85 -4.84 12.17
CA ILE A 214 -3.22 -5.79 11.27
C ILE A 214 -4.17 -6.95 10.99
N LEU A 215 -4.32 -7.26 9.70
CA LEU A 215 -4.95 -8.48 9.22
C LEU A 215 -3.86 -9.46 8.78
N PHE A 216 -3.94 -10.69 9.27
CA PHE A 216 -3.03 -11.75 8.87
C PHE A 216 -3.67 -12.61 7.78
N ILE A 217 -2.99 -12.71 6.63
CA ILE A 217 -3.46 -13.49 5.48
C ILE A 217 -2.57 -14.72 5.30
N GLN A 218 -3.22 -15.87 5.15
CA GLN A 218 -2.60 -17.13 4.77
C GLN A 218 -3.48 -17.83 3.73
N ASP A 219 -2.86 -18.33 2.66
CA ASP A 219 -3.53 -19.09 1.58
C ASP A 219 -4.80 -18.40 1.03
N GLY A 220 -4.71 -17.06 0.91
CA GLY A 220 -5.78 -16.23 0.37
C GLY A 220 -6.96 -15.96 1.31
N VAL A 221 -6.87 -16.29 2.61
CA VAL A 221 -7.90 -16.01 3.61
C VAL A 221 -7.34 -15.16 4.76
N ILE A 222 -8.17 -14.29 5.35
CA ILE A 222 -7.85 -13.62 6.61
C ILE A 222 -8.16 -14.63 7.73
N PHE A 223 -7.16 -14.97 8.51
CA PHE A 223 -7.32 -15.95 9.59
C PHE A 223 -7.19 -15.32 10.98
N HIS A 224 -6.60 -14.11 11.09
CA HIS A 224 -6.46 -13.41 12.36
C HIS A 224 -6.42 -11.90 12.19
N GLU A 225 -6.84 -11.17 13.23
CA GLU A 225 -6.79 -9.71 13.30
C GLU A 225 -6.27 -9.30 14.68
N ILE A 226 -5.40 -8.29 14.72
CA ILE A 226 -4.99 -7.60 15.94
C ILE A 226 -5.10 -6.09 15.79
N ARG A 227 -5.37 -5.41 16.89
CA ARG A 227 -5.43 -3.95 16.96
C ARG A 227 -4.46 -3.46 18.02
N ARG A 228 -3.73 -2.38 17.74
CA ARG A 228 -2.77 -1.83 18.69
C ARG A 228 -3.45 -1.24 19.92
N GLY A 229 -4.58 -0.53 19.73
CA GLY A 229 -5.22 0.22 20.82
C GLY A 229 -4.26 1.25 21.41
N ASP A 230 -4.19 1.31 22.75
CA ASP A 230 -3.32 2.23 23.50
C ASP A 230 -1.92 1.66 23.77
N GLU A 231 -1.60 0.49 23.24
CA GLU A 231 -0.28 -0.13 23.40
C GLU A 231 0.84 0.71 22.79
N SER A 232 2.03 0.63 23.38
CA SER A 232 3.23 1.16 22.75
C SER A 232 3.52 0.42 21.45
N ARG A 233 4.22 1.07 20.50
CA ARG A 233 4.66 0.41 19.28
C ARG A 233 5.55 -0.82 19.56
N GLN A 234 6.34 -0.77 20.63
CA GLN A 234 7.21 -1.87 21.02
C GLN A 234 6.44 -3.08 21.53
N ASP A 235 5.41 -2.89 22.36
CA ASP A 235 4.57 -3.98 22.85
C ASP A 235 3.76 -4.58 21.71
N PHE A 236 3.23 -3.74 20.81
CA PHE A 236 2.54 -4.20 19.62
C PHE A 236 3.45 -5.03 18.70
N TYR A 237 4.70 -4.60 18.50
CA TYR A 237 5.71 -5.37 17.76
C TYR A 237 5.93 -6.76 18.37
N GLN A 238 6.06 -6.87 19.68
CA GLN A 238 6.21 -8.17 20.36
C GLN A 238 4.98 -9.06 20.18
N ARG A 239 3.79 -8.47 20.18
CA ARG A 239 2.55 -9.21 19.91
C ARG A 239 2.46 -9.72 18.47
N ILE A 240 2.88 -8.90 17.50
CA ILE A 240 3.00 -9.31 16.09
C ILE A 240 3.92 -10.52 15.96
N LEU A 241 5.11 -10.47 16.58
CA LEU A 241 6.07 -11.59 16.55
C LEU A 241 5.47 -12.88 17.13
N LYS A 242 4.70 -12.79 18.21
CA LYS A 242 4.03 -13.97 18.80
C LYS A 242 3.04 -14.60 17.81
N VAL A 243 2.22 -13.79 17.13
CA VAL A 243 1.28 -14.29 16.12
C VAL A 243 2.05 -14.94 14.95
N MET A 244 3.10 -14.29 14.45
CA MET A 244 3.92 -14.83 13.36
C MET A 244 4.60 -16.15 13.73
N ALA A 245 5.09 -16.29 14.98
CA ALA A 245 5.70 -17.53 15.47
C ALA A 245 4.70 -18.68 15.51
N GLN A 246 3.45 -18.43 15.91
CA GLN A 246 2.37 -19.44 15.90
C GLN A 246 2.05 -19.92 14.48
N LEU A 247 2.16 -19.04 13.48
CA LEU A 247 1.97 -19.37 12.07
C LEU A 247 3.12 -20.20 11.48
N GLY A 248 4.36 -19.91 11.86
CA GLY A 248 5.54 -20.67 11.44
C GLY A 248 5.61 -22.07 12.07
N GLY A 249 5.12 -22.22 13.30
CA GLY A 249 5.11 -23.49 14.04
C GLY A 249 4.09 -24.52 13.57
N GLY A 250 3.02 -24.09 12.91
CA GLY A 250 1.98 -25.01 12.40
C GLY A 250 2.40 -25.86 11.20
N ARG A 251 3.56 -25.62 10.58
CA ARG A 251 4.08 -26.40 9.45
C ARG A 251 5.03 -27.56 9.85
N CYS A 252 5.33 -27.72 11.15
CA CYS A 252 6.26 -28.76 11.58
C CYS A 252 5.60 -30.09 11.99
N ASN A 253 4.29 -30.24 11.92
CA ASN A 253 3.59 -31.48 12.31
C ASN A 253 2.68 -32.01 11.21
N VAL A 254 3.23 -32.38 10.05
CA VAL A 254 2.65 -33.45 9.21
C VAL A 254 3.82 -34.15 8.52
N ARG A 255 4.28 -35.23 9.13
CA ARG A 255 4.88 -36.38 8.46
C ARG A 255 4.02 -37.58 8.72
#